data_b53b3a2362d282c5856747aba98dba8a
#
_entry.id   b53b3a2362d282c5856747aba98dba8a
#
_cell.length_a   1.000
_cell.length_b   1.000
_cell.length_c   1.000
_cell.angle_alpha   90.00
_cell.angle_beta   90.00
_cell.angle_gamma   90.00
#
_symmetry.space_group_name_H-M   'P 1'
#
loop_
_entity.id
_entity.type
_entity.pdbx_description
1 polymer ?
#
loop_
_entity_poly.entity_id
_entity_poly.type
_entity_poly.pdbx_seq_one_letter_code
_entity_poly.pdbx_strand_id
1 'polypeptide(L)'
;MAAEPVLVGIDVGTTGVKAVAVSLSGEVVARAEIGYELQIPRPGWAEQDPEDWWRACEQALATLVGRLEELGGKEAIAGIGLSGQMHGLVCLDGDRKVIRPAILWNDQRTGEECAEIERTLGLERLIELTGNRALPGFTAPKLLWLRRHEPDSYARIRHVLLPKDYVRLRLTSALATDAADASGTLLFDVAGRAWSEEVLQALEIPGEWLPRVLESPDVSGFSDGVPVATGAGDQQAGALGVGVVRPGPLSLVLGTSGVVFAALDRYACDPQARVHVFCHAVPETWEAMGVMLSAAGSLRWLRDVIAPGSDYDELTAEAMRWQPGVEGLSFLPYLQGERTPHADPNARGAFAGLSLVHDRGALVRAVLEGVAYGLRDSLELLRELGVKPESARASGGGARSRLWLEIVASVLGLPLELTAVEESAAFGAALLGGIAAGVFADVEEAVASCISIRDQIEPNPDWREAYERGYVRFRALYPALRPFEDET
;
A
#
# COMPACT_ATOMS: atom_id res chain seq x y z
N MET A 1 -36.88 -11.12 -13.68
CA MET A 1 -36.38 -11.28 -12.29
C MET A 1 -35.80 -9.92 -11.92
N ALA A 2 -35.87 -9.50 -10.66
CA ALA A 2 -35.15 -8.30 -10.25
C ALA A 2 -33.65 -8.55 -10.44
N ALA A 3 -32.90 -7.53 -10.89
CA ALA A 3 -31.45 -7.62 -11.00
C ALA A 3 -30.84 -7.97 -9.63
N GLU A 4 -29.91 -8.91 -9.58
CA GLU A 4 -29.17 -9.15 -8.36
C GLU A 4 -28.22 -7.97 -8.11
N PRO A 5 -28.28 -7.32 -6.95
CA PRO A 5 -27.45 -6.14 -6.69
C PRO A 5 -25.96 -6.51 -6.61
N VAL A 6 -25.12 -5.65 -7.18
CA VAL A 6 -23.67 -5.75 -7.13
C VAL A 6 -23.06 -4.48 -6.57
N LEU A 7 -21.87 -4.60 -5.99
CA LEU A 7 -21.06 -3.51 -5.48
C LEU A 7 -19.89 -3.28 -6.45
N VAL A 8 -19.59 -2.03 -6.77
CA VAL A 8 -18.47 -1.69 -7.65
C VAL A 8 -17.35 -1.09 -6.84
N GLY A 9 -16.15 -1.65 -6.99
CA GLY A 9 -14.91 -1.10 -6.43
C GLY A 9 -13.97 -0.67 -7.55
N ILE A 10 -13.40 0.52 -7.41
CA ILE A 10 -12.47 1.13 -8.35
C ILE A 10 -11.17 1.41 -7.63
N ASP A 11 -10.06 0.88 -8.14
CA ASP A 11 -8.71 1.15 -7.62
C ASP A 11 -7.90 1.93 -8.67
N VAL A 12 -7.50 3.15 -8.31
CA VAL A 12 -6.70 4.06 -9.14
C VAL A 12 -5.22 3.83 -8.81
N GLY A 13 -4.63 2.78 -9.41
CA GLY A 13 -3.24 2.39 -9.14
C GLY A 13 -2.21 3.24 -9.90
N THR A 14 -0.93 2.88 -9.78
CA THR A 14 0.17 3.60 -10.47
C THR A 14 0.24 3.27 -11.96
N THR A 15 -0.15 2.08 -12.38
CA THR A 15 -0.03 1.60 -13.76
C THR A 15 -1.35 1.47 -14.50
N GLY A 16 -2.47 1.67 -13.82
CA GLY A 16 -3.80 1.54 -14.40
C GLY A 16 -4.90 1.58 -13.35
N VAL A 17 -6.13 1.71 -13.82
CA VAL A 17 -7.36 1.55 -13.04
C VAL A 17 -7.81 0.11 -13.10
N LYS A 18 -8.10 -0.48 -11.93
CA LYS A 18 -8.80 -1.76 -11.79
C LYS A 18 -10.20 -1.51 -11.27
N ALA A 19 -11.20 -2.09 -11.92
CA ALA A 19 -12.58 -2.05 -11.46
C ALA A 19 -13.12 -3.48 -11.33
N VAL A 20 -13.82 -3.74 -10.23
CA VAL A 20 -14.49 -5.01 -9.97
C VAL A 20 -15.96 -4.80 -9.64
N ALA A 21 -16.81 -5.74 -10.07
CA ALA A 21 -18.16 -5.87 -9.56
C ALA A 21 -18.23 -7.10 -8.68
N VAL A 22 -18.77 -6.92 -7.48
CA VAL A 22 -18.78 -7.92 -6.41
C VAL A 22 -20.24 -8.20 -6.02
N SER A 23 -20.64 -9.46 -5.95
CA SER A 23 -21.95 -9.86 -5.41
C SER A 23 -21.99 -9.59 -3.89
N LEU A 24 -23.18 -9.60 -3.31
CA LEU A 24 -23.35 -9.41 -1.86
C LEU A 24 -22.78 -10.56 -1.02
N SER A 25 -22.40 -11.68 -1.65
CA SER A 25 -21.71 -12.81 -1.02
C SER A 25 -20.19 -12.80 -1.23
N GLY A 26 -19.64 -11.75 -1.87
CA GLY A 26 -18.20 -11.58 -2.07
C GLY A 26 -17.63 -12.25 -3.34
N GLU A 27 -18.48 -12.71 -4.26
CA GLU A 27 -18.00 -13.23 -5.54
C GLU A 27 -17.71 -12.08 -6.51
N VAL A 28 -16.53 -12.10 -7.14
CA VAL A 28 -16.17 -11.14 -8.20
C VAL A 28 -16.81 -11.59 -9.51
N VAL A 29 -17.94 -10.97 -9.86
CA VAL A 29 -18.77 -11.33 -11.03
C VAL A 29 -18.28 -10.67 -12.33
N ALA A 30 -17.58 -9.54 -12.24
CA ALA A 30 -16.96 -8.90 -13.39
C ALA A 30 -15.69 -8.13 -12.98
N ARG A 31 -14.78 -7.95 -13.96
CA ARG A 31 -13.51 -7.22 -13.78
C ARG A 31 -13.25 -6.37 -15.02
N ALA A 32 -12.56 -5.24 -14.83
CA ALA A 32 -12.01 -4.44 -15.91
C ALA A 32 -10.67 -3.85 -15.46
N GLU A 33 -9.70 -3.77 -16.36
CA GLU A 33 -8.40 -3.13 -16.10
C GLU A 33 -8.02 -2.31 -17.32
N ILE A 34 -7.67 -1.03 -17.08
CA ILE A 34 -7.27 -0.08 -18.13
C ILE A 34 -5.95 0.55 -17.69
N GLY A 35 -4.92 0.34 -18.48
CA GLY A 35 -3.58 0.87 -18.22
C GLY A 35 -3.40 2.32 -18.68
N TYR A 36 -2.44 3.00 -18.08
CA TYR A 36 -1.91 4.29 -18.49
C TYR A 36 -0.41 4.41 -18.22
N GLU A 37 0.24 5.39 -18.84
CA GLU A 37 1.69 5.55 -18.75
C GLU A 37 2.10 6.31 -17.48
N LEU A 38 3.26 5.91 -16.93
CA LEU A 38 4.01 6.66 -15.94
C LEU A 38 5.01 7.56 -16.65
N GLN A 39 4.93 8.87 -16.43
CA GLN A 39 5.88 9.83 -16.98
C GLN A 39 7.07 9.97 -16.03
N ILE A 40 8.28 9.88 -16.60
CA ILE A 40 9.56 10.08 -15.89
C ILE A 40 10.30 11.25 -16.55
N PRO A 41 9.91 12.52 -16.25
CA PRO A 41 10.50 13.67 -16.92
C PRO A 41 12.01 13.82 -16.68
N ARG A 42 12.50 13.34 -15.53
CA ARG A 42 13.91 13.31 -15.13
C ARG A 42 14.16 12.08 -14.24
N PRO A 43 15.43 11.63 -14.10
CA PRO A 43 15.74 10.57 -13.12
C PRO A 43 15.22 10.93 -11.71
N GLY A 44 14.52 10.00 -11.07
CA GLY A 44 13.91 10.18 -9.76
C GLY A 44 12.59 10.95 -9.74
N TRP A 45 12.09 11.46 -10.87
CA TRP A 45 10.80 12.12 -10.99
C TRP A 45 9.73 11.13 -11.47
N ALA A 46 8.52 11.27 -10.96
CA ALA A 46 7.38 10.44 -11.33
C ALA A 46 6.10 11.30 -11.36
N GLU A 47 5.49 11.41 -12.53
CA GLU A 47 4.32 12.26 -12.76
C GLU A 47 3.27 11.53 -13.60
N GLN A 48 1.99 11.92 -13.42
CA GLN A 48 0.87 11.48 -14.26
C GLN A 48 -0.14 12.61 -14.46
N ASP A 49 -0.79 12.62 -15.62
CA ASP A 49 -1.94 13.50 -15.85
C ASP A 49 -3.18 12.92 -15.15
N PRO A 50 -3.81 13.63 -14.20
CA PRO A 50 -5.04 13.16 -13.55
C PRO A 50 -6.20 12.85 -14.54
N GLU A 51 -6.20 13.48 -15.72
CA GLU A 51 -7.19 13.17 -16.76
C GLU A 51 -7.01 11.77 -17.35
N ASP A 52 -5.80 11.19 -17.31
CA ASP A 52 -5.59 9.80 -17.72
C ASP A 52 -6.27 8.82 -16.76
N TRP A 53 -6.22 9.09 -15.45
CA TRP A 53 -6.93 8.31 -14.45
C TRP A 53 -8.43 8.36 -14.65
N TRP A 54 -8.97 9.56 -14.91
CA TRP A 54 -10.39 9.72 -15.17
C TRP A 54 -10.84 8.96 -16.43
N ARG A 55 -10.14 9.15 -17.56
CA ARG A 55 -10.44 8.43 -18.81
C ARG A 55 -10.36 6.90 -18.64
N ALA A 56 -9.36 6.41 -17.92
CA ALA A 56 -9.25 4.99 -17.63
C ALA A 56 -10.39 4.49 -16.73
N CYS A 57 -10.80 5.28 -15.75
CA CYS A 57 -11.95 4.99 -14.90
C CYS A 57 -13.26 4.91 -15.70
N GLU A 58 -13.54 5.88 -16.59
CA GLU A 58 -14.71 5.86 -17.47
C GLU A 58 -14.73 4.60 -18.35
N GLN A 59 -13.60 4.25 -18.95
CA GLN A 59 -13.47 3.04 -19.78
C GLN A 59 -13.66 1.76 -18.98
N ALA A 60 -13.06 1.69 -17.78
CA ALA A 60 -13.21 0.53 -16.89
C ALA A 60 -14.66 0.34 -16.45
N LEU A 61 -15.34 1.42 -16.06
CA LEU A 61 -16.77 1.40 -15.70
C LEU A 61 -17.64 0.98 -16.88
N ALA A 62 -17.43 1.56 -18.08
CA ALA A 62 -18.18 1.19 -19.27
C ALA A 62 -17.99 -0.30 -19.61
N THR A 63 -16.75 -0.81 -19.51
CA THR A 63 -16.44 -2.23 -19.72
C THR A 63 -17.15 -3.11 -18.70
N LEU A 64 -17.16 -2.68 -17.42
CA LEU A 64 -17.77 -3.41 -16.33
C LEU A 64 -19.30 -3.49 -16.53
N VAL A 65 -19.95 -2.36 -16.82
CA VAL A 65 -21.39 -2.29 -17.09
C VAL A 65 -21.79 -3.20 -18.26
N GLY A 66 -21.02 -3.20 -19.35
CA GLY A 66 -21.24 -4.12 -20.46
C GLY A 66 -21.16 -5.60 -20.08
N ARG A 67 -20.28 -5.97 -19.13
CA ARG A 67 -20.20 -7.35 -18.60
C ARG A 67 -21.32 -7.70 -17.64
N LEU A 68 -22.00 -6.70 -17.09
CA LEU A 68 -23.15 -6.90 -16.20
C LEU A 68 -24.50 -6.92 -16.93
N GLU A 69 -24.55 -6.83 -18.27
CA GLU A 69 -25.83 -6.77 -19.02
C GLU A 69 -26.78 -7.92 -18.67
N GLU A 70 -26.26 -9.15 -18.49
CA GLU A 70 -27.07 -10.31 -18.11
C GLU A 70 -27.59 -10.24 -16.67
N LEU A 71 -26.94 -9.44 -15.80
CA LEU A 71 -27.31 -9.23 -14.40
C LEU A 71 -28.19 -7.97 -14.20
N GLY A 72 -28.52 -7.25 -15.27
CA GLY A 72 -29.32 -6.02 -15.20
C GLY A 72 -28.52 -4.74 -15.53
N GLY A 73 -27.28 -4.87 -15.96
CA GLY A 73 -26.45 -3.75 -16.40
C GLY A 73 -26.19 -2.76 -15.26
N LYS A 74 -26.35 -1.47 -15.57
CA LYS A 74 -26.12 -0.38 -14.63
C LYS A 74 -27.08 -0.37 -13.44
N GLU A 75 -28.33 -0.81 -13.64
CA GLU A 75 -29.36 -0.86 -12.61
C GLU A 75 -29.07 -1.91 -11.52
N ALA A 76 -28.14 -2.83 -11.77
CA ALA A 76 -27.66 -3.77 -10.75
C ALA A 76 -26.70 -3.12 -9.74
N ILE A 77 -26.08 -1.98 -10.05
CA ILE A 77 -25.09 -1.35 -9.18
C ILE A 77 -25.76 -0.68 -7.99
N ALA A 78 -25.56 -1.24 -6.80
CA ALA A 78 -26.12 -0.73 -5.55
C ALA A 78 -25.24 0.38 -4.92
N GLY A 79 -23.90 0.27 -5.03
CA GLY A 79 -22.96 1.21 -4.45
C GLY A 79 -21.61 1.18 -5.14
N ILE A 80 -20.88 2.29 -5.10
CA ILE A 80 -19.55 2.46 -5.67
C ILE A 80 -18.59 2.89 -4.58
N GLY A 81 -17.43 2.25 -4.51
CA GLY A 81 -16.31 2.69 -3.66
C GLY A 81 -15.04 2.89 -4.47
N LEU A 82 -14.16 3.74 -3.95
CA LEU A 82 -12.88 4.05 -4.58
C LEU A 82 -11.72 3.73 -3.66
N SER A 83 -10.64 3.27 -4.26
CA SER A 83 -9.32 3.28 -3.67
C SER A 83 -8.31 3.85 -4.67
N GLY A 84 -7.09 4.13 -4.24
CA GLY A 84 -6.05 4.54 -5.16
C GLY A 84 -4.70 4.74 -4.50
N GLN A 85 -3.68 4.91 -5.36
CA GLN A 85 -2.31 5.20 -4.94
C GLN A 85 -2.28 6.40 -4.01
N MET A 86 -1.62 6.24 -2.87
CA MET A 86 -1.55 7.24 -1.81
C MET A 86 -0.58 8.39 -2.13
N HIS A 87 -0.66 9.48 -1.38
CA HIS A 87 0.33 10.56 -1.33
C HIS A 87 0.49 11.42 -2.59
N GLY A 88 -0.13 11.06 -3.71
CA GLY A 88 -0.04 11.84 -4.95
C GLY A 88 -0.59 13.25 -4.78
N LEU A 89 0.11 14.25 -5.34
CA LEU A 89 -0.32 15.65 -5.26
C LEU A 89 -1.06 16.08 -6.52
N VAL A 90 -2.37 16.30 -6.42
CA VAL A 90 -3.20 16.90 -7.47
C VAL A 90 -3.55 18.34 -7.08
N CYS A 91 -3.13 19.31 -7.90
CA CYS A 91 -3.41 20.72 -7.69
C CYS A 91 -4.45 21.22 -8.70
N LEU A 92 -5.54 21.83 -8.19
CA LEU A 92 -6.60 22.41 -9.02
C LEU A 92 -6.71 23.91 -8.79
N ASP A 93 -7.10 24.64 -9.84
CA ASP A 93 -7.43 26.04 -9.78
C ASP A 93 -8.88 26.33 -9.30
N GLY A 94 -9.29 27.59 -9.32
CA GLY A 94 -10.65 28.00 -8.89
C GLY A 94 -11.79 27.44 -9.75
N ASP A 95 -11.50 27.06 -10.98
CA ASP A 95 -12.45 26.41 -11.88
C ASP A 95 -12.38 24.87 -11.78
N ARG A 96 -11.63 24.34 -10.80
CA ARG A 96 -11.36 22.91 -10.59
C ARG A 96 -10.63 22.24 -11.74
N LYS A 97 -9.84 23.01 -12.51
CA LYS A 97 -8.98 22.49 -13.58
C LYS A 97 -7.62 22.08 -13.03
N VAL A 98 -7.08 21.00 -13.53
CA VAL A 98 -5.73 20.54 -13.21
C VAL A 98 -4.70 21.61 -13.62
N ILE A 99 -3.85 22.02 -12.68
CA ILE A 99 -2.83 23.04 -12.92
C ILE A 99 -1.62 22.46 -13.63
N ARG A 100 -1.25 21.23 -13.25
CA ARG A 100 -0.08 20.51 -13.77
C ARG A 100 -0.25 18.99 -13.55
N PRO A 101 0.56 18.12 -14.19
CA PRO A 101 0.60 16.70 -13.85
C PRO A 101 0.85 16.46 -12.37
N ALA A 102 0.19 15.46 -11.80
CA ALA A 102 0.32 15.08 -10.39
C ALA A 102 1.73 14.53 -10.12
N ILE A 103 2.35 14.95 -9.00
CA ILE A 103 3.60 14.37 -8.51
C ILE A 103 3.26 13.16 -7.65
N LEU A 104 3.81 11.99 -7.99
CA LEU A 104 3.40 10.71 -7.41
C LEU A 104 4.17 10.33 -6.15
N TRP A 105 3.75 9.23 -5.52
CA TRP A 105 4.32 8.70 -4.27
C TRP A 105 5.77 8.19 -4.41
N ASN A 106 6.16 7.75 -5.60
CA ASN A 106 7.51 7.24 -5.92
C ASN A 106 8.47 8.32 -6.46
N ASP A 107 8.04 9.60 -6.46
CA ASP A 107 8.89 10.73 -6.80
C ASP A 107 9.88 11.05 -5.69
N GLN A 108 11.12 11.35 -6.05
CA GLN A 108 12.22 11.56 -5.10
C GLN A 108 12.77 13.00 -5.09
N ARG A 109 12.11 13.97 -5.79
CA ARG A 109 12.65 15.32 -5.97
C ARG A 109 12.67 16.19 -4.72
N THR A 110 11.90 15.86 -3.67
CA THR A 110 11.58 16.74 -2.54
C THR A 110 12.42 16.48 -1.28
N GLY A 111 13.65 15.99 -1.42
CA GLY A 111 14.52 15.69 -0.27
C GLY A 111 14.87 16.91 0.59
N GLU A 112 15.08 18.09 -0.04
CA GLU A 112 15.36 19.35 0.67
C GLU A 112 14.15 19.82 1.47
N GLU A 113 12.94 19.68 0.90
CA GLU A 113 11.69 20.05 1.53
C GLU A 113 11.36 19.14 2.72
N CYS A 114 11.70 17.84 2.64
CA CYS A 114 11.61 16.94 3.78
C CYS A 114 12.48 17.42 4.96
N ALA A 115 13.74 17.79 4.68
CA ALA A 115 14.63 18.34 5.69
C ALA A 115 14.15 19.70 6.25
N GLU A 116 13.50 20.52 5.41
CA GLU A 116 12.87 21.78 5.83
C GLU A 116 11.72 21.52 6.80
N ILE A 117 10.80 20.60 6.48
CA ILE A 117 9.67 20.23 7.34
C ILE A 117 10.16 19.75 8.71
N GLU A 118 11.13 18.82 8.74
CA GLU A 118 11.69 18.29 9.99
C GLU A 118 12.38 19.37 10.83
N ARG A 119 13.05 20.35 10.20
CA ARG A 119 13.65 21.49 10.92
C ARG A 119 12.60 22.46 11.47
N THR A 120 11.53 22.71 10.71
CA THR A 120 10.49 23.68 11.07
C THR A 120 9.62 23.19 12.22
N LEU A 121 9.19 21.93 12.19
CA LEU A 121 8.31 21.34 13.20
C LEU A 121 9.06 20.65 14.34
N GLY A 122 10.30 20.19 14.08
CA GLY A 122 10.99 19.23 14.93
C GLY A 122 10.52 17.80 14.64
N LEU A 123 11.47 16.87 14.53
CA LEU A 123 11.17 15.48 14.13
C LEU A 123 10.20 14.79 15.11
N GLU A 124 10.42 14.94 16.41
CA GLU A 124 9.58 14.33 17.46
C GLU A 124 8.12 14.83 17.35
N ARG A 125 7.92 16.15 17.21
CA ARG A 125 6.58 16.73 17.09
C ARG A 125 5.89 16.33 15.79
N LEU A 126 6.63 16.29 14.68
CA LEU A 126 6.10 15.82 13.40
C LEU A 126 5.60 14.36 13.51
N ILE A 127 6.39 13.48 14.11
CA ILE A 127 6.00 12.07 14.32
C ILE A 127 4.77 11.98 15.23
N GLU A 128 4.73 12.74 16.33
CA GLU A 128 3.59 12.75 17.25
C GLU A 128 2.28 13.12 16.55
N LEU A 129 2.29 14.14 15.69
CA LEU A 129 1.11 14.60 14.95
C LEU A 129 0.74 13.67 13.79
N THR A 130 1.72 13.28 12.98
CA THR A 130 1.47 12.65 11.67
C THR A 130 1.74 11.15 11.64
N GLY A 131 2.28 10.58 12.75
CA GLY A 131 2.70 9.17 12.79
C GLY A 131 3.95 8.86 11.96
N ASN A 132 4.54 9.88 11.29
CA ASN A 132 5.57 9.67 10.27
C ASN A 132 6.64 10.77 10.31
N ARG A 133 7.82 10.45 9.78
CA ARG A 133 8.82 11.43 9.39
C ARG A 133 8.55 11.97 7.99
N ALA A 134 9.19 13.05 7.60
CA ALA A 134 9.07 13.58 6.24
C ALA A 134 9.80 12.65 5.23
N LEU A 135 9.09 12.24 4.18
CA LEU A 135 9.63 11.46 3.08
C LEU A 135 9.22 12.08 1.75
N PRO A 136 10.06 11.98 0.69
CA PRO A 136 9.77 12.57 -0.62
C PRO A 136 8.44 12.12 -1.23
N GLY A 137 8.01 10.91 -0.92
CA GLY A 137 6.74 10.34 -1.40
C GLY A 137 5.50 11.05 -0.87
N PHE A 138 5.53 11.74 0.27
CA PHE A 138 4.36 12.38 0.88
C PHE A 138 3.94 13.68 0.18
N THR A 139 2.71 14.13 0.44
CA THR A 139 2.09 15.28 -0.25
C THR A 139 2.68 16.63 0.18
N ALA A 140 2.91 16.85 1.48
CA ALA A 140 3.40 18.12 2.01
C ALA A 140 4.74 18.57 1.40
N PRO A 141 5.79 17.72 1.31
CA PRO A 141 7.05 18.11 0.67
C PRO A 141 6.87 18.55 -0.79
N LYS A 142 5.91 17.97 -1.52
CA LYS A 142 5.63 18.33 -2.92
C LYS A 142 4.99 19.72 -3.05
N LEU A 143 4.14 20.11 -2.08
CA LEU A 143 3.58 21.47 -2.02
C LEU A 143 4.68 22.51 -1.77
N LEU A 144 5.62 22.23 -0.85
CA LEU A 144 6.75 23.11 -0.59
C LEU A 144 7.66 23.22 -1.81
N TRP A 145 7.88 22.09 -2.51
CA TRP A 145 8.64 22.04 -3.74
C TRP A 145 7.99 22.92 -4.83
N LEU A 146 6.66 22.83 -5.03
CA LEU A 146 5.93 23.71 -5.96
C LEU A 146 6.08 25.18 -5.60
N ARG A 147 5.96 25.53 -4.32
CA ARG A 147 6.15 26.92 -3.84
C ARG A 147 7.51 27.47 -4.24
N ARG A 148 8.57 26.66 -4.16
CA ARG A 148 9.94 27.05 -4.44
C ARG A 148 10.29 27.04 -5.92
N HIS A 149 9.87 26.02 -6.65
CA HIS A 149 10.34 25.75 -8.02
C HIS A 149 9.32 26.09 -9.11
N GLU A 150 8.03 26.14 -8.78
CA GLU A 150 6.93 26.49 -9.69
C GLU A 150 5.98 27.52 -9.04
N PRO A 151 6.47 28.72 -8.66
CA PRO A 151 5.68 29.71 -7.91
C PRO A 151 4.42 30.17 -8.64
N ASP A 152 4.44 30.23 -9.97
CA ASP A 152 3.26 30.60 -10.77
C ASP A 152 2.18 29.52 -10.69
N SER A 153 2.56 28.24 -10.69
CA SER A 153 1.64 27.11 -10.49
C SER A 153 1.09 27.14 -9.05
N TYR A 154 1.96 27.33 -8.08
CA TYR A 154 1.59 27.40 -6.65
C TYR A 154 0.58 28.52 -6.37
N ALA A 155 0.77 29.71 -6.93
CA ALA A 155 -0.12 30.86 -6.74
C ALA A 155 -1.55 30.63 -7.26
N ARG A 156 -1.71 29.70 -8.22
CA ARG A 156 -3.01 29.33 -8.81
C ARG A 156 -3.77 28.30 -8.00
N ILE A 157 -3.13 27.59 -7.07
CA ILE A 157 -3.78 26.52 -6.29
C ILE A 157 -4.96 27.07 -5.50
N ARG A 158 -6.09 26.37 -5.60
CA ARG A 158 -7.30 26.61 -4.80
C ARG A 158 -7.80 25.31 -4.17
N HIS A 159 -7.45 24.13 -4.73
CA HIS A 159 -7.78 22.84 -4.15
C HIS A 159 -6.60 21.88 -4.30
N VAL A 160 -6.36 21.12 -3.25
CA VAL A 160 -5.38 20.03 -3.20
C VAL A 160 -6.14 18.73 -2.97
N LEU A 161 -5.95 17.76 -3.85
CA LEU A 161 -6.59 16.45 -3.78
C LEU A 161 -5.55 15.34 -3.88
N LEU A 162 -5.96 14.14 -3.47
CA LEU A 162 -5.24 12.89 -3.71
C LEU A 162 -5.74 12.22 -5.00
N PRO A 163 -5.03 11.25 -5.57
CA PRO A 163 -5.39 10.66 -6.88
C PRO A 163 -6.83 10.13 -6.96
N LYS A 164 -7.26 9.31 -5.99
CA LYS A 164 -8.64 8.80 -5.97
C LYS A 164 -9.68 9.92 -5.76
N ASP A 165 -9.32 10.97 -4.99
CA ASP A 165 -10.21 12.09 -4.72
C ASP A 165 -10.50 12.89 -5.97
N TYR A 166 -9.52 12.99 -6.88
CA TYR A 166 -9.74 13.59 -8.19
C TYR A 166 -10.73 12.77 -9.02
N VAL A 167 -10.57 11.45 -9.08
CA VAL A 167 -11.53 10.58 -9.79
C VAL A 167 -12.92 10.65 -9.15
N ARG A 168 -13.00 10.68 -7.81
CA ARG A 168 -14.28 10.86 -7.12
C ARG A 168 -14.91 12.24 -7.41
N LEU A 169 -14.12 13.32 -7.43
CA LEU A 169 -14.61 14.64 -7.83
C LEU A 169 -15.23 14.61 -9.22
N ARG A 170 -14.64 13.88 -10.16
CA ARG A 170 -15.16 13.72 -11.52
C ARG A 170 -16.45 12.90 -11.55
N LEU A 171 -16.58 11.89 -10.69
CA LEU A 171 -17.78 11.05 -10.59
C LEU A 171 -18.94 11.77 -9.90
N THR A 172 -18.68 12.57 -8.86
CA THR A 172 -19.72 13.05 -7.93
C THR A 172 -19.80 14.57 -7.83
N SER A 173 -18.84 15.29 -8.39
CA SER A 173 -18.65 16.75 -8.21
C SER A 173 -18.36 17.20 -6.77
N ALA A 174 -18.13 16.26 -5.84
CA ALA A 174 -17.86 16.53 -4.43
C ALA A 174 -16.36 16.74 -4.13
N LEU A 175 -16.02 17.84 -3.47
CA LEU A 175 -14.70 18.08 -2.89
C LEU A 175 -14.67 17.50 -1.47
N ALA A 176 -14.07 16.32 -1.33
CA ALA A 176 -13.89 15.64 -0.06
C ALA A 176 -12.62 14.80 -0.10
N THR A 177 -12.20 14.27 1.04
CA THR A 177 -11.19 13.22 1.22
C THR A 177 -11.60 12.34 2.39
N ASP A 178 -10.99 11.18 2.56
CA ASP A 178 -11.17 10.35 3.73
C ASP A 178 -9.99 10.45 4.70
N ALA A 179 -10.23 10.12 5.97
CA ALA A 179 -9.21 10.18 7.01
C ALA A 179 -8.03 9.23 6.71
N ALA A 180 -8.29 8.05 6.12
CA ALA A 180 -7.26 7.05 5.83
C ALA A 180 -6.22 7.58 4.83
N ASP A 181 -6.65 8.05 3.65
CA ASP A 181 -5.72 8.57 2.63
C ASP A 181 -5.15 9.94 3.01
N ALA A 182 -5.98 10.83 3.64
CA ALA A 182 -5.52 12.13 4.11
C ALA A 182 -4.38 12.01 5.14
N SER A 183 -4.38 10.98 5.98
CA SER A 183 -3.30 10.72 6.96
C SER A 183 -1.93 10.50 6.29
N GLY A 184 -1.91 10.07 5.02
CA GLY A 184 -0.70 9.95 4.20
C GLY A 184 -0.20 11.25 3.58
N THR A 185 -0.78 12.40 3.89
CA THR A 185 -0.36 13.70 3.31
C THR A 185 0.79 14.37 4.05
N LEU A 186 1.06 14.00 5.29
CA LEU A 186 1.92 14.70 6.25
C LEU A 186 1.37 16.09 6.66
N LEU A 187 0.08 16.37 6.41
CA LEU A 187 -0.65 17.58 6.79
C LEU A 187 -1.76 17.28 7.81
N PHE A 188 -1.85 16.03 8.26
CA PHE A 188 -2.98 15.50 9.00
C PHE A 188 -2.59 15.15 10.44
N ASP A 189 -3.40 15.54 11.41
CA ASP A 189 -3.34 15.01 12.77
C ASP A 189 -3.96 13.62 12.76
N VAL A 190 -3.10 12.60 12.75
CA VAL A 190 -3.52 11.20 12.63
C VAL A 190 -4.28 10.74 13.86
N ALA A 191 -3.89 11.20 15.05
CA ALA A 191 -4.59 10.89 16.29
C ALA A 191 -5.99 11.52 16.32
N GLY A 192 -6.09 12.79 15.89
CA GLY A 192 -7.33 13.56 15.86
C GLY A 192 -8.22 13.31 14.64
N ARG A 193 -7.73 12.56 13.62
CA ARG A 193 -8.44 12.28 12.36
C ARG A 193 -8.92 13.55 11.65
N ALA A 194 -8.07 14.59 11.61
CA ALA A 194 -8.39 15.90 11.06
C ALA A 194 -7.15 16.56 10.46
N TRP A 195 -7.32 17.60 9.63
CA TRP A 195 -6.21 18.43 9.18
C TRP A 195 -5.50 19.07 10.40
N SER A 196 -4.17 19.00 10.42
CA SER A 196 -3.37 19.56 11.51
C SER A 196 -3.19 21.08 11.32
N GLU A 197 -3.90 21.89 12.12
CA GLU A 197 -3.72 23.34 12.09
C GLU A 197 -2.27 23.74 12.39
N GLU A 198 -1.62 23.03 13.31
CA GLU A 198 -0.22 23.28 13.69
C GLU A 198 0.72 23.07 12.52
N VAL A 199 0.58 21.94 11.77
CA VAL A 199 1.40 21.67 10.59
C VAL A 199 1.12 22.66 9.48
N LEU A 200 -0.15 22.97 9.22
CA LEU A 200 -0.56 23.91 8.17
C LEU A 200 0.01 25.30 8.44
N GLN A 201 -0.08 25.80 9.68
CA GLN A 201 0.49 27.09 10.07
C GLN A 201 2.02 27.11 9.97
N ALA A 202 2.69 26.06 10.48
CA ALA A 202 4.14 25.98 10.46
C ALA A 202 4.72 25.94 9.03
N LEU A 203 4.00 25.31 8.10
CA LEU A 203 4.40 25.20 6.69
C LEU A 203 3.80 26.30 5.80
N GLU A 204 3.00 27.22 6.36
CA GLU A 204 2.32 28.29 5.64
C GLU A 204 1.46 27.76 4.46
N ILE A 205 0.74 26.66 4.70
CA ILE A 205 -0.17 26.05 3.71
C ILE A 205 -1.60 26.48 4.05
N PRO A 206 -2.34 27.12 3.10
CA PRO A 206 -3.72 27.55 3.34
C PRO A 206 -4.66 26.35 3.55
N GLY A 207 -5.31 26.28 4.72
CA GLY A 207 -6.23 25.20 5.04
C GLY A 207 -7.46 25.13 4.13
N GLU A 208 -7.87 26.27 3.54
CA GLU A 208 -8.97 26.33 2.59
C GLU A 208 -8.72 25.62 1.25
N TRP A 209 -7.47 25.24 0.97
CA TRP A 209 -7.17 24.41 -0.21
C TRP A 209 -7.52 22.95 0.00
N LEU A 210 -7.62 22.54 1.27
CA LEU A 210 -7.82 21.13 1.62
C LEU A 210 -9.32 20.79 1.65
N PRO A 211 -9.73 19.63 1.14
CA PRO A 211 -11.12 19.22 1.13
C PRO A 211 -11.61 18.85 2.53
N ARG A 212 -12.93 18.80 2.72
CA ARG A 212 -13.50 18.28 3.96
C ARG A 212 -13.11 16.80 4.14
N VAL A 213 -12.84 16.43 5.37
CA VAL A 213 -12.54 15.03 5.76
C VAL A 213 -13.84 14.32 6.11
N LEU A 214 -13.97 13.08 5.64
CA LEU A 214 -15.05 12.14 5.96
C LEU A 214 -14.43 10.83 6.42
N GLU A 215 -15.23 9.90 6.93
CA GLU A 215 -14.79 8.52 7.09
C GLU A 215 -14.88 7.77 5.75
N SER A 216 -14.06 6.72 5.60
CA SER A 216 -13.97 5.98 4.33
C SER A 216 -15.29 5.40 3.82
N PRO A 217 -16.19 4.85 4.69
CA PRO A 217 -17.49 4.33 4.26
C PRO A 217 -18.57 5.40 4.08
N ASP A 218 -18.32 6.67 4.45
CA ASP A 218 -19.33 7.73 4.33
C ASP A 218 -19.69 8.01 2.87
N VAL A 219 -20.94 8.38 2.62
CA VAL A 219 -21.37 8.84 1.29
C VAL A 219 -20.77 10.21 1.01
N SER A 220 -19.87 10.29 0.04
CA SER A 220 -19.29 11.56 -0.42
C SER A 220 -20.10 12.25 -1.51
N GLY A 221 -20.95 11.52 -2.21
CA GLY A 221 -21.79 12.00 -3.31
C GLY A 221 -22.49 10.86 -4.04
N PHE A 222 -23.05 11.17 -5.21
CA PHE A 222 -23.77 10.22 -6.04
C PHE A 222 -23.28 10.28 -7.49
N SER A 223 -23.22 9.12 -8.16
CA SER A 223 -22.98 8.99 -9.59
C SER A 223 -24.23 8.36 -10.23
N ASP A 224 -24.96 9.12 -11.04
CA ASP A 224 -26.23 8.69 -11.66
C ASP A 224 -27.25 8.08 -10.66
N GLY A 225 -27.30 8.64 -9.45
CA GLY A 225 -28.18 8.18 -8.38
C GLY A 225 -27.62 7.04 -7.51
N VAL A 226 -26.48 6.45 -7.89
CA VAL A 226 -25.81 5.43 -7.08
C VAL A 226 -24.90 6.12 -6.03
N PRO A 227 -25.01 5.75 -4.73
CA PRO A 227 -24.15 6.32 -3.69
C PRO A 227 -22.68 5.94 -3.91
N VAL A 228 -21.79 6.92 -3.68
CA VAL A 228 -20.36 6.76 -3.82
C VAL A 228 -19.72 6.96 -2.45
N ALA A 229 -19.02 5.94 -1.95
CA ALA A 229 -18.24 6.01 -0.72
C ALA A 229 -17.09 7.02 -0.84
N THR A 230 -16.63 7.56 0.28
CA THR A 230 -15.45 8.46 0.29
C THR A 230 -14.20 7.72 -0.18
N GLY A 231 -14.09 6.44 0.16
CA GLY A 231 -13.02 5.58 -0.28
C GLY A 231 -11.83 5.56 0.69
N ALA A 232 -10.71 4.97 0.27
CA ALA A 232 -9.50 4.86 1.08
C ALA A 232 -8.24 4.81 0.20
N GLY A 233 -7.05 5.00 0.78
CA GLY A 233 -5.79 4.66 0.12
C GLY A 233 -5.73 3.16 -0.22
N ASP A 234 -4.89 2.78 -1.19
CA ASP A 234 -4.80 1.40 -1.70
C ASP A 234 -4.38 0.39 -0.61
N GLN A 235 -3.54 0.80 0.34
CA GLN A 235 -3.09 -0.08 1.43
C GLN A 235 -4.24 -0.36 2.42
N GLN A 236 -5.00 0.66 2.82
CA GLN A 236 -6.13 0.52 3.73
C GLN A 236 -7.30 -0.23 3.06
N ALA A 237 -7.61 0.10 1.82
CA ALA A 237 -8.61 -0.64 1.05
C ALA A 237 -8.18 -2.10 0.83
N GLY A 238 -6.90 -2.34 0.56
CA GLY A 238 -6.33 -3.67 0.43
C GLY A 238 -6.43 -4.50 1.72
N ALA A 239 -6.14 -3.89 2.87
CA ALA A 239 -6.28 -4.52 4.17
C ALA A 239 -7.75 -4.89 4.45
N LEU A 240 -8.69 -3.97 4.18
CA LEU A 240 -10.12 -4.23 4.26
C LEU A 240 -10.53 -5.36 3.32
N GLY A 241 -10.04 -5.36 2.06
CA GLY A 241 -10.34 -6.38 1.05
C GLY A 241 -9.83 -7.78 1.38
N VAL A 242 -8.89 -7.92 2.31
CA VAL A 242 -8.51 -9.21 2.90
C VAL A 242 -9.08 -9.39 4.31
N GLY A 243 -9.92 -8.48 4.80
CA GLY A 243 -10.64 -8.55 6.09
C GLY A 243 -9.78 -8.20 7.30
N VAL A 244 -8.69 -7.47 7.14
CA VAL A 244 -7.89 -6.94 8.24
C VAL A 244 -8.48 -5.59 8.67
N VAL A 245 -9.46 -5.64 9.56
CA VAL A 245 -10.29 -4.48 9.99
C VAL A 245 -10.24 -4.25 11.50
N ARG A 246 -9.56 -5.11 12.23
CA ARG A 246 -9.39 -5.05 13.68
C ARG A 246 -8.04 -5.65 14.08
N PRO A 247 -7.54 -5.37 15.30
CA PRO A 247 -6.37 -6.05 15.84
C PRO A 247 -6.51 -7.59 15.81
N GLY A 248 -5.41 -8.29 15.56
CA GLY A 248 -5.28 -9.75 15.50
C GLY A 248 -4.70 -10.22 14.17
N PRO A 249 -5.46 -10.29 13.08
CA PRO A 249 -4.90 -10.64 11.78
C PRO A 249 -4.06 -9.49 11.20
N LEU A 250 -2.99 -9.84 10.48
CA LEU A 250 -2.17 -8.90 9.70
C LEU A 250 -2.54 -9.00 8.22
N SER A 251 -2.33 -7.92 7.45
CA SER A 251 -2.21 -8.02 6.00
C SER A 251 -0.74 -8.13 5.62
N LEU A 252 -0.42 -9.12 4.80
CA LEU A 252 0.94 -9.40 4.33
C LEU A 252 0.94 -9.36 2.80
N VAL A 253 1.56 -8.34 2.22
CA VAL A 253 1.67 -8.19 0.77
C VAL A 253 3.04 -8.65 0.29
N LEU A 254 3.08 -9.69 -0.54
CA LEU A 254 4.27 -10.21 -1.23
C LEU A 254 4.24 -9.75 -2.71
N GLY A 255 4.27 -8.44 -2.91
CA GLY A 255 4.34 -7.79 -4.22
C GLY A 255 5.77 -7.51 -4.66
N THR A 256 5.99 -6.60 -5.61
CA THR A 256 7.33 -6.10 -5.95
C THR A 256 8.03 -5.58 -4.68
N SER A 257 7.34 -4.79 -3.88
CA SER A 257 7.66 -4.46 -2.49
C SER A 257 6.93 -5.41 -1.53
N GLY A 258 7.31 -5.40 -0.25
CA GLY A 258 6.67 -6.16 0.81
C GLY A 258 6.05 -5.23 1.85
N VAL A 259 4.85 -5.55 2.32
CA VAL A 259 4.18 -4.78 3.37
C VAL A 259 3.67 -5.72 4.44
N VAL A 260 3.92 -5.38 5.70
CA VAL A 260 3.28 -5.98 6.87
C VAL A 260 2.45 -4.89 7.53
N PHE A 261 1.14 -5.06 7.51
CA PHE A 261 0.15 -4.08 7.96
C PHE A 261 -0.65 -4.65 9.13
N ALA A 262 -0.85 -3.84 10.17
CA ALA A 262 -1.66 -4.18 11.33
C ALA A 262 -2.70 -3.10 11.61
N ALA A 263 -3.94 -3.50 11.87
CA ALA A 263 -4.95 -2.61 12.43
C ALA A 263 -4.69 -2.37 13.93
N LEU A 264 -4.94 -1.14 14.39
CA LEU A 264 -4.77 -0.70 15.77
C LEU A 264 -6.09 -0.12 16.29
N ASP A 265 -6.46 -0.45 17.52
CA ASP A 265 -7.64 0.09 18.22
C ASP A 265 -7.43 1.47 18.86
N ARG A 266 -6.20 1.98 18.78
CA ARG A 266 -5.81 3.31 19.27
C ARG A 266 -4.60 3.81 18.51
N TYR A 267 -4.45 5.11 18.42
CA TYR A 267 -3.25 5.72 17.88
C TYR A 267 -2.00 5.33 18.68
N ALA A 268 -0.98 4.89 17.97
CA ALA A 268 0.36 4.63 18.49
C ALA A 268 1.37 4.91 17.37
N CYS A 269 2.46 5.61 17.65
CA CYS A 269 3.52 5.89 16.68
C CYS A 269 4.88 5.37 17.18
N ASP A 270 5.75 4.99 16.26
CA ASP A 270 7.15 4.67 16.57
C ASP A 270 7.93 5.98 16.71
N PRO A 271 8.56 6.27 17.87
CA PRO A 271 9.31 7.50 18.10
C PRO A 271 10.47 7.73 17.12
N GLN A 272 10.92 6.67 16.43
CA GLN A 272 11.97 6.73 15.41
C GLN A 272 11.39 6.73 13.98
N ALA A 273 10.08 6.64 13.82
CA ALA A 273 9.36 6.54 12.54
C ALA A 273 9.93 5.45 11.60
N ARG A 274 10.29 4.28 12.16
CA ARG A 274 10.77 3.11 11.39
C ARG A 274 9.64 2.38 10.68
N VAL A 275 8.40 2.58 11.12
CA VAL A 275 7.16 2.12 10.48
C VAL A 275 6.25 3.31 10.20
N HIS A 276 5.35 3.15 9.26
CA HIS A 276 4.31 4.14 8.99
C HIS A 276 3.12 3.93 9.90
N VAL A 277 2.48 5.03 10.30
CA VAL A 277 1.21 5.01 11.04
C VAL A 277 0.22 5.96 10.37
N PHE A 278 -0.97 5.46 10.07
CA PHE A 278 -2.04 6.21 9.42
C PHE A 278 -3.39 5.89 10.06
N CYS A 279 -4.44 6.59 9.65
CA CYS A 279 -5.80 6.18 9.92
C CYS A 279 -6.17 4.96 9.05
N HIS A 280 -6.89 4.02 9.62
CA HIS A 280 -7.47 2.90 8.87
C HIS A 280 -8.74 3.34 8.12
N ALA A 281 -9.15 2.58 7.08
CA ALA A 281 -10.43 2.76 6.39
C ALA A 281 -11.65 2.43 7.28
N VAL A 282 -11.44 1.80 8.42
CA VAL A 282 -12.44 1.58 9.45
C VAL A 282 -12.50 2.82 10.34
N PRO A 283 -13.68 3.41 10.60
CA PRO A 283 -13.82 4.53 11.52
C PRO A 283 -13.22 4.25 12.89
N GLU A 284 -12.67 5.28 13.53
CA GLU A 284 -12.05 5.19 14.88
C GLU A 284 -10.95 4.11 15.02
N THR A 285 -10.36 3.71 13.91
CA THR A 285 -9.29 2.70 13.85
C THR A 285 -8.06 3.31 13.18
N TRP A 286 -6.88 2.90 13.62
CA TRP A 286 -5.59 3.27 13.04
C TRP A 286 -4.89 2.05 12.48
N GLU A 287 -3.77 2.28 11.85
CA GLU A 287 -2.91 1.23 11.33
C GLU A 287 -1.44 1.54 11.59
N ALA A 288 -0.64 0.50 11.62
CA ALA A 288 0.80 0.61 11.50
C ALA A 288 1.30 -0.36 10.43
N MET A 289 2.24 0.07 9.58
CA MET A 289 2.81 -0.80 8.56
C MET A 289 4.31 -0.63 8.41
N GLY A 290 5.00 -1.78 8.29
CA GLY A 290 6.37 -1.86 7.83
C GLY A 290 6.40 -2.11 6.32
N VAL A 291 7.28 -1.39 5.62
CA VAL A 291 7.40 -1.45 4.16
C VAL A 291 8.84 -1.77 3.78
N MET A 292 9.05 -2.90 3.10
CA MET A 292 10.32 -3.22 2.45
C MET A 292 10.23 -2.95 0.94
N LEU A 293 11.31 -2.42 0.35
CA LEU A 293 11.29 -1.93 -1.03
C LEU A 293 11.42 -3.04 -2.07
N SER A 294 12.02 -4.19 -1.72
CA SER A 294 12.29 -5.29 -2.66
C SER A 294 11.91 -6.64 -2.08
N ALA A 295 10.66 -7.06 -2.27
CA ALA A 295 10.15 -8.39 -1.89
C ALA A 295 10.16 -9.36 -3.08
N ALA A 296 9.03 -9.60 -3.75
CA ALA A 296 9.01 -10.44 -4.96
C ALA A 296 9.82 -9.80 -6.11
N GLY A 297 10.08 -8.51 -6.04
CA GLY A 297 11.05 -7.82 -6.89
C GLY A 297 12.44 -8.41 -6.82
N SER A 298 12.90 -8.88 -5.64
CA SER A 298 14.20 -9.54 -5.48
C SER A 298 14.29 -10.87 -6.22
N LEU A 299 13.24 -11.68 -6.17
CA LEU A 299 13.19 -12.94 -6.92
C LEU A 299 13.15 -12.69 -8.43
N ARG A 300 12.37 -11.68 -8.87
CA ARG A 300 12.32 -11.29 -10.28
C ARG A 300 13.68 -10.81 -10.76
N TRP A 301 14.34 -9.93 -10.01
CA TRP A 301 15.71 -9.48 -10.31
C TRP A 301 16.68 -10.66 -10.44
N LEU A 302 16.68 -11.56 -9.44
CA LEU A 302 17.58 -12.73 -9.48
C LEU A 302 17.31 -13.59 -10.73
N ARG A 303 16.03 -13.91 -11.04
CA ARG A 303 15.65 -14.65 -12.24
C ARG A 303 16.22 -13.99 -13.51
N ASP A 304 16.00 -12.68 -13.64
CA ASP A 304 16.39 -11.95 -14.85
C ASP A 304 17.92 -11.90 -15.02
N VAL A 305 18.70 -11.98 -13.94
CA VAL A 305 20.17 -11.99 -13.96
C VAL A 305 20.77 -13.38 -14.21
N ILE A 306 20.29 -14.43 -13.48
CA ILE A 306 20.94 -15.75 -13.50
C ILE A 306 20.17 -16.82 -14.28
N ALA A 307 18.90 -16.60 -14.59
CA ALA A 307 18.01 -17.56 -15.25
C ALA A 307 16.96 -16.86 -16.15
N PRO A 308 17.39 -15.98 -17.08
CA PRO A 308 16.45 -15.19 -17.88
C PRO A 308 15.48 -16.10 -18.65
N GLY A 309 14.17 -15.82 -18.48
CA GLY A 309 13.10 -16.58 -19.14
C GLY A 309 12.67 -17.86 -18.42
N SER A 310 13.32 -18.27 -17.32
CA SER A 310 12.88 -19.41 -16.51
C SER A 310 11.55 -19.11 -15.82
N ASP A 311 10.75 -20.17 -15.63
CA ASP A 311 9.54 -20.12 -14.84
C ASP A 311 9.87 -20.02 -13.34
N TYR A 312 9.03 -19.32 -12.58
CA TYR A 312 9.16 -19.22 -11.12
C TYR A 312 8.93 -20.59 -10.43
N ASP A 313 8.08 -21.43 -10.98
CA ASP A 313 7.83 -22.79 -10.45
C ASP A 313 9.09 -23.66 -10.57
N GLU A 314 9.84 -23.57 -11.68
CA GLU A 314 11.12 -24.26 -11.86
C GLU A 314 12.13 -23.80 -10.80
N LEU A 315 12.28 -22.47 -10.62
CA LEU A 315 13.23 -21.91 -9.67
C LEU A 315 12.90 -22.27 -8.22
N THR A 316 11.62 -22.25 -7.85
CA THR A 316 11.18 -22.64 -6.50
C THR A 316 11.32 -24.14 -6.26
N ALA A 317 11.14 -24.97 -7.29
CA ALA A 317 11.40 -26.42 -7.19
C ALA A 317 12.88 -26.74 -6.94
N GLU A 318 13.82 -25.97 -7.53
CA GLU A 318 15.24 -26.07 -7.21
C GLU A 318 15.54 -25.63 -5.79
N ALA A 319 14.97 -24.49 -5.36
CA ALA A 319 15.12 -23.97 -4.00
C ALA A 319 14.60 -24.94 -2.93
N MET A 320 13.58 -25.76 -3.25
CA MET A 320 13.01 -26.75 -2.34
C MET A 320 14.01 -27.86 -1.95
N ARG A 321 15.05 -28.10 -2.76
CA ARG A 321 16.10 -29.10 -2.46
C ARG A 321 17.03 -28.67 -1.33
N TRP A 322 17.06 -27.37 -1.03
CA TRP A 322 17.90 -26.82 0.01
C TRP A 322 17.19 -26.76 1.36
N GLN A 323 17.93 -27.12 2.41
CA GLN A 323 17.42 -27.03 3.77
C GLN A 323 17.35 -25.58 4.24
N PRO A 324 16.51 -25.24 5.23
CA PRO A 324 16.45 -23.92 5.84
C PRO A 324 17.80 -23.40 6.30
N GLY A 325 18.08 -22.12 6.02
CA GLY A 325 19.35 -21.46 6.34
C GLY A 325 20.47 -21.71 5.34
N VAL A 326 20.22 -22.49 4.26
CA VAL A 326 21.04 -22.65 3.04
C VAL A 326 22.54 -22.76 3.35
N GLU A 327 22.88 -23.62 4.35
CA GLU A 327 24.26 -23.83 4.84
C GLU A 327 25.05 -22.54 5.12
N GLY A 328 24.33 -21.49 5.59
CA GLY A 328 24.93 -20.22 5.97
C GLY A 328 24.87 -19.12 4.91
N LEU A 329 24.39 -19.43 3.69
CA LEU A 329 24.16 -18.40 2.70
C LEU A 329 22.97 -17.51 3.13
N SER A 330 23.18 -16.20 3.10
CA SER A 330 22.17 -15.20 3.42
C SER A 330 22.07 -14.18 2.30
N PHE A 331 20.88 -13.64 2.07
CA PHE A 331 20.63 -12.56 1.12
C PHE A 331 20.04 -11.35 1.83
N LEU A 332 20.61 -10.17 1.58
CA LEU A 332 20.09 -8.88 2.01
C LEU A 332 19.32 -8.24 0.86
N PRO A 333 17.99 -8.03 0.96
CA PRO A 333 17.13 -7.65 -0.18
C PRO A 333 17.12 -6.15 -0.52
N TYR A 334 18.10 -5.36 -0.08
CA TYR A 334 18.10 -3.90 -0.16
C TYR A 334 18.55 -3.37 -1.54
N LEU A 335 17.97 -3.93 -2.62
CA LEU A 335 18.38 -3.65 -4.01
C LEU A 335 18.14 -2.20 -4.45
N GLN A 336 17.24 -1.47 -3.79
CA GLN A 336 16.84 -0.10 -4.11
C GLN A 336 16.86 0.80 -2.86
N GLY A 337 17.79 0.57 -1.93
CA GLY A 337 17.67 1.10 -0.59
C GLY A 337 16.71 0.28 0.25
N GLU A 338 16.47 0.71 1.50
CA GLU A 338 15.45 0.09 2.36
C GLU A 338 14.74 1.12 3.22
N ARG A 339 13.41 0.94 3.35
CA ARG A 339 12.59 1.82 4.18
C ARG A 339 12.51 1.29 5.61
N THR A 340 11.84 0.20 5.85
CA THR A 340 11.75 -0.44 7.17
C THR A 340 12.82 -1.52 7.30
N PRO A 341 13.66 -1.51 8.35
CA PRO A 341 13.67 -0.63 9.53
C PRO A 341 14.64 0.57 9.42
N HIS A 342 15.33 0.77 8.29
CA HIS A 342 16.54 1.60 8.22
C HIS A 342 16.31 3.02 7.71
N ALA A 343 15.27 3.24 6.88
CA ALA A 343 15.01 4.50 6.16
C ALA A 343 16.26 5.01 5.39
N ASP A 344 17.01 4.07 4.78
CA ASP A 344 18.27 4.32 4.09
C ASP A 344 18.14 4.11 2.57
N PRO A 345 18.12 5.17 1.75
CA PRO A 345 18.05 5.05 0.30
C PRO A 345 19.36 4.53 -0.33
N ASN A 346 20.47 4.55 0.43
CA ASN A 346 21.78 4.12 -0.04
C ASN A 346 22.10 2.66 0.30
N ALA A 347 21.28 2.00 1.13
CA ALA A 347 21.45 0.57 1.40
C ALA A 347 21.45 -0.25 0.11
N ARG A 348 22.29 -1.28 0.04
CA ARG A 348 22.41 -2.15 -1.13
C ARG A 348 22.25 -3.62 -0.78
N GLY A 349 21.73 -4.38 -1.76
CA GLY A 349 21.56 -5.84 -1.63
C GLY A 349 22.89 -6.58 -1.67
N ALA A 350 22.97 -7.70 -0.93
CA ALA A 350 24.18 -8.51 -0.88
C ALA A 350 23.86 -9.99 -0.67
N PHE A 351 24.70 -10.87 -1.24
CA PHE A 351 24.81 -12.27 -0.83
C PHE A 351 26.03 -12.42 0.08
N ALA A 352 25.85 -13.05 1.24
CA ALA A 352 26.91 -13.31 2.19
C ALA A 352 26.99 -14.81 2.54
N GLY A 353 28.19 -15.36 2.63
CA GLY A 353 28.40 -16.78 2.96
C GLY A 353 28.42 -17.72 1.75
N LEU A 354 28.66 -17.21 0.53
CA LEU A 354 28.80 -18.05 -0.68
C LEU A 354 29.98 -19.03 -0.55
N SER A 355 29.74 -20.25 -0.99
CA SER A 355 30.75 -21.30 -1.10
C SER A 355 30.55 -22.14 -2.37
N LEU A 356 31.46 -23.03 -2.68
CA LEU A 356 31.43 -23.85 -3.89
C LEU A 356 30.28 -24.89 -3.93
N VAL A 357 29.59 -25.10 -2.81
CA VAL A 357 28.46 -26.04 -2.75
C VAL A 357 27.14 -25.39 -3.21
N HIS A 358 27.07 -24.06 -3.21
CA HIS A 358 25.85 -23.34 -3.52
C HIS A 358 25.61 -23.26 -5.03
N ASP A 359 24.51 -23.80 -5.46
CA ASP A 359 24.01 -23.76 -6.83
C ASP A 359 22.93 -22.68 -7.03
N ARG A 360 22.28 -22.65 -8.20
CA ARG A 360 21.18 -21.73 -8.52
C ARG A 360 20.03 -21.85 -7.52
N GLY A 361 19.66 -23.07 -7.14
CA GLY A 361 18.60 -23.32 -6.16
C GLY A 361 18.90 -22.73 -4.78
N ALA A 362 20.21 -22.78 -4.36
CA ALA A 362 20.66 -22.13 -3.13
C ALA A 362 20.46 -20.61 -3.17
N LEU A 363 20.82 -19.94 -4.29
CA LEU A 363 20.64 -18.51 -4.45
C LEU A 363 19.15 -18.13 -4.40
N VAL A 364 18.29 -18.89 -5.07
CA VAL A 364 16.84 -18.67 -5.03
C VAL A 364 16.32 -18.83 -3.61
N ARG A 365 16.70 -19.92 -2.90
CA ARG A 365 16.26 -20.16 -1.53
C ARG A 365 16.72 -19.04 -0.59
N ALA A 366 17.95 -18.59 -0.71
CA ALA A 366 18.48 -17.48 0.08
C ALA A 366 17.70 -16.17 -0.15
N VAL A 367 17.25 -15.89 -1.39
CA VAL A 367 16.40 -14.73 -1.68
C VAL A 367 15.02 -14.88 -1.02
N LEU A 368 14.37 -16.05 -1.10
CA LEU A 368 13.09 -16.28 -0.44
C LEU A 368 13.18 -16.09 1.08
N GLU A 369 14.25 -16.60 1.71
CA GLU A 369 14.50 -16.47 3.14
C GLU A 369 14.88 -15.04 3.53
N GLY A 370 15.72 -14.35 2.75
CA GLY A 370 16.13 -12.96 2.99
C GLY A 370 14.94 -12.00 2.97
N VAL A 371 14.03 -12.16 2.03
CA VAL A 371 12.77 -11.40 1.99
C VAL A 371 11.91 -11.71 3.23
N ALA A 372 11.78 -12.98 3.62
CA ALA A 372 11.03 -13.35 4.82
C ALA A 372 11.62 -12.72 6.09
N TYR A 373 12.95 -12.61 6.19
CA TYR A 373 13.61 -11.92 7.32
C TYR A 373 13.33 -10.41 7.32
N GLY A 374 13.32 -9.75 6.16
CA GLY A 374 12.93 -8.33 6.08
C GLY A 374 11.48 -8.08 6.49
N LEU A 375 10.55 -9.00 6.14
CA LEU A 375 9.17 -8.96 6.63
C LEU A 375 9.12 -9.19 8.16
N ARG A 376 10.00 -10.04 8.70
CA ARG A 376 10.12 -10.23 10.14
C ARG A 376 10.62 -8.97 10.86
N ASP A 377 11.56 -8.21 10.29
CA ASP A 377 11.96 -6.91 10.85
C ASP A 377 10.75 -5.97 10.99
N SER A 378 9.90 -5.90 9.95
CA SER A 378 8.65 -5.14 10.01
C SER A 378 7.71 -5.64 11.12
N LEU A 379 7.53 -6.96 11.24
CA LEU A 379 6.69 -7.57 12.27
C LEU A 379 7.20 -7.29 13.70
N GLU A 380 8.52 -7.38 13.93
CA GLU A 380 9.08 -7.10 15.26
C GLU A 380 8.85 -5.64 15.67
N LEU A 381 8.96 -4.68 14.74
CA LEU A 381 8.63 -3.28 15.01
C LEU A 381 7.14 -3.07 15.34
N LEU A 382 6.24 -3.77 14.65
CA LEU A 382 4.81 -3.74 14.99
C LEU A 382 4.55 -4.32 16.39
N ARG A 383 5.29 -5.37 16.77
CA ARG A 383 5.23 -5.94 18.13
C ARG A 383 5.73 -4.95 19.19
N GLU A 384 6.75 -4.16 18.90
CA GLU A 384 7.22 -3.07 19.77
C GLU A 384 6.13 -2.01 20.00
N LEU A 385 5.23 -1.77 19.03
CA LEU A 385 4.05 -0.93 19.16
C LEU A 385 2.88 -1.60 19.91
N GLY A 386 3.05 -2.85 20.35
CA GLY A 386 2.04 -3.58 21.10
C GLY A 386 1.12 -4.46 20.26
N VAL A 387 1.36 -4.59 18.96
CA VAL A 387 0.60 -5.49 18.08
C VAL A 387 0.81 -6.94 18.52
N LYS A 388 -0.29 -7.67 18.66
CA LYS A 388 -0.31 -9.10 19.01
C LYS A 388 -0.92 -9.88 17.86
N PRO A 389 -0.12 -10.27 16.86
CA PRO A 389 -0.65 -10.93 15.67
C PRO A 389 -1.10 -12.35 15.97
N GLU A 390 -2.24 -12.74 15.44
CA GLU A 390 -2.82 -14.09 15.51
C GLU A 390 -2.54 -14.90 14.24
N SER A 391 -2.63 -14.23 13.07
CA SER A 391 -2.36 -14.77 11.74
C SER A 391 -1.94 -13.66 10.79
N ALA A 392 -1.56 -14.01 9.56
CA ALA A 392 -1.33 -13.02 8.51
C ALA A 392 -2.03 -13.45 7.22
N ARG A 393 -2.79 -12.53 6.59
CA ARG A 393 -3.48 -12.73 5.32
C ARG A 393 -2.58 -12.34 4.18
N ALA A 394 -2.07 -13.35 3.48
CA ALA A 394 -1.08 -13.19 2.42
C ALA A 394 -1.73 -12.89 1.07
N SER A 395 -1.18 -11.88 0.37
CA SER A 395 -1.60 -11.46 -0.96
C SER A 395 -0.40 -11.10 -1.85
N GLY A 396 -0.66 -10.77 -3.12
CA GLY A 396 0.38 -10.41 -4.08
C GLY A 396 0.97 -11.62 -4.82
N GLY A 397 1.84 -11.34 -5.82
CA GLY A 397 2.38 -12.37 -6.72
C GLY A 397 3.21 -13.46 -6.03
N GLY A 398 3.93 -13.11 -4.97
CA GLY A 398 4.71 -14.06 -4.17
C GLY A 398 3.86 -15.06 -3.40
N ALA A 399 2.61 -14.72 -3.10
CA ALA A 399 1.66 -15.61 -2.42
C ALA A 399 1.20 -16.80 -3.28
N ARG A 400 1.57 -16.86 -4.56
CA ARG A 400 1.32 -18.01 -5.43
C ARG A 400 2.29 -19.16 -5.18
N SER A 401 3.46 -18.91 -4.58
CA SER A 401 4.46 -19.94 -4.28
C SER A 401 4.21 -20.59 -2.92
N ARG A 402 3.79 -21.85 -2.90
CA ARG A 402 3.57 -22.61 -1.65
C ARG A 402 4.83 -22.67 -0.79
N LEU A 403 6.00 -22.94 -1.40
CA LEU A 403 7.28 -22.95 -0.68
C LEU A 403 7.56 -21.62 0.00
N TRP A 404 7.32 -20.50 -0.71
CA TRP A 404 7.59 -19.19 -0.13
C TRP A 404 6.66 -18.86 1.04
N LEU A 405 5.39 -19.22 0.92
CA LEU A 405 4.44 -19.07 2.04
C LEU A 405 4.86 -19.92 3.25
N GLU A 406 5.33 -21.16 3.05
CA GLU A 406 5.84 -22.01 4.15
C GLU A 406 7.09 -21.41 4.82
N ILE A 407 8.00 -20.81 4.02
CA ILE A 407 9.17 -20.08 4.54
C ILE A 407 8.70 -18.87 5.37
N VAL A 408 7.82 -18.04 4.82
CA VAL A 408 7.34 -16.83 5.49
C VAL A 408 6.59 -17.18 6.77
N ALA A 409 5.65 -18.14 6.72
CA ALA A 409 4.95 -18.60 7.92
C ALA A 409 5.93 -19.03 9.03
N SER A 410 6.95 -19.81 8.65
CA SER A 410 7.93 -20.37 9.60
C SER A 410 8.88 -19.29 10.15
N VAL A 411 9.29 -18.31 9.33
CA VAL A 411 10.15 -17.18 9.74
C VAL A 411 9.38 -16.21 10.65
N LEU A 412 8.12 -15.91 10.35
CA LEU A 412 7.27 -15.04 11.16
C LEU A 412 6.74 -15.73 12.42
N GLY A 413 6.69 -17.07 12.41
CA GLY A 413 6.07 -17.88 13.47
C GLY A 413 4.57 -17.67 13.56
N LEU A 414 3.90 -17.41 12.42
CA LEU A 414 2.47 -17.12 12.32
C LEU A 414 1.84 -17.97 11.21
N PRO A 415 0.61 -18.47 11.40
CA PRO A 415 -0.15 -19.06 10.31
C PRO A 415 -0.45 -18.01 9.24
N LEU A 416 -0.32 -18.38 7.97
CA LEU A 416 -0.71 -17.56 6.84
C LEU A 416 -2.05 -18.03 6.29
N GLU A 417 -2.97 -17.10 6.09
CA GLU A 417 -4.28 -17.31 5.50
C GLU A 417 -4.30 -16.75 4.08
N LEU A 418 -4.93 -17.48 3.15
CA LEU A 418 -5.17 -17.02 1.79
C LEU A 418 -6.66 -16.77 1.59
N THR A 419 -7.01 -15.56 1.19
CA THR A 419 -8.40 -15.21 0.83
C THR A 419 -8.75 -15.70 -0.58
N ALA A 420 -10.05 -15.76 -0.87
CA ALA A 420 -10.55 -16.16 -2.18
C ALA A 420 -10.34 -15.10 -3.27
N VAL A 421 -10.04 -13.84 -2.90
CA VAL A 421 -9.95 -12.69 -3.80
C VAL A 421 -8.51 -12.24 -3.97
N GLU A 422 -8.10 -11.96 -5.21
CA GLU A 422 -6.76 -11.49 -5.57
C GLU A 422 -6.65 -9.95 -5.64
N GLU A 423 -7.72 -9.24 -6.04
CA GLU A 423 -7.74 -7.78 -6.24
C GLU A 423 -8.14 -7.03 -4.96
N SER A 424 -7.36 -7.18 -3.89
CA SER A 424 -7.75 -6.76 -2.54
C SER A 424 -8.15 -5.27 -2.42
N ALA A 425 -7.45 -4.33 -3.09
CA ALA A 425 -7.75 -2.91 -2.98
C ALA A 425 -9.08 -2.54 -3.66
N ALA A 426 -9.31 -2.98 -4.89
CA ALA A 426 -10.59 -2.76 -5.58
C ALA A 426 -11.74 -3.49 -4.88
N PHE A 427 -11.50 -4.69 -4.33
CA PHE A 427 -12.49 -5.43 -3.58
C PHE A 427 -12.86 -4.72 -2.27
N GLY A 428 -11.88 -4.26 -1.49
CA GLY A 428 -12.13 -3.47 -0.28
C GLY A 428 -12.88 -2.17 -0.59
N ALA A 429 -12.55 -1.50 -1.71
CA ALA A 429 -13.31 -0.35 -2.19
C ALA A 429 -14.78 -0.73 -2.46
N ALA A 430 -15.06 -1.89 -3.10
CA ALA A 430 -16.43 -2.35 -3.32
C ALA A 430 -17.19 -2.53 -2.00
N LEU A 431 -16.56 -3.08 -0.97
CA LEU A 431 -17.16 -3.21 0.37
C LEU A 431 -17.53 -1.85 0.97
N LEU A 432 -16.64 -0.85 0.86
CA LEU A 432 -16.96 0.53 1.27
C LEU A 432 -18.17 1.09 0.51
N GLY A 433 -18.26 0.83 -0.80
CA GLY A 433 -19.44 1.17 -1.61
C GLY A 433 -20.73 0.51 -1.11
N GLY A 434 -20.64 -0.74 -0.67
CA GLY A 434 -21.77 -1.47 -0.08
C GLY A 434 -22.27 -0.88 1.24
N ILE A 435 -21.33 -0.43 2.09
CA ILE A 435 -21.67 0.25 3.34
C ILE A 435 -22.30 1.62 3.05
N ALA A 436 -21.70 2.41 2.16
CA ALA A 436 -22.27 3.70 1.74
C ALA A 436 -23.68 3.57 1.16
N ALA A 437 -23.98 2.46 0.49
CA ALA A 437 -25.30 2.16 -0.06
C ALA A 437 -26.30 1.61 0.98
N GLY A 438 -25.87 1.36 2.21
CA GLY A 438 -26.69 0.74 3.25
C GLY A 438 -27.00 -0.74 3.00
N VAL A 439 -26.24 -1.41 2.13
CA VAL A 439 -26.31 -2.86 1.89
C VAL A 439 -25.77 -3.62 3.09
N PHE A 440 -24.69 -3.11 3.68
CA PHE A 440 -24.12 -3.58 4.94
C PHE A 440 -24.23 -2.46 5.98
N ALA A 441 -24.48 -2.83 7.23
CA ALA A 441 -24.60 -1.86 8.32
C ALA A 441 -23.23 -1.24 8.69
N ASP A 442 -22.18 -2.04 8.60
CA ASP A 442 -20.81 -1.65 8.97
C ASP A 442 -19.76 -2.50 8.24
N VAL A 443 -18.50 -2.25 8.56
CA VAL A 443 -17.34 -2.93 7.95
C VAL A 443 -17.28 -4.40 8.38
N GLU A 444 -17.63 -4.70 9.61
CA GLU A 444 -17.63 -6.06 10.17
C GLU A 444 -18.63 -6.96 9.45
N GLU A 445 -19.85 -6.46 9.20
CA GLU A 445 -20.86 -7.18 8.43
C GLU A 445 -20.43 -7.40 6.98
N ALA A 446 -19.84 -6.38 6.33
CA ALA A 446 -19.33 -6.49 4.97
C ALA A 446 -18.23 -7.56 4.86
N VAL A 447 -17.28 -7.56 5.80
CA VAL A 447 -16.19 -8.56 5.86
C VAL A 447 -16.74 -9.95 6.12
N ALA A 448 -17.64 -10.11 7.10
CA ALA A 448 -18.21 -11.41 7.44
C ALA A 448 -19.03 -12.01 6.28
N SER A 449 -19.69 -11.16 5.48
CA SER A 449 -20.51 -11.59 4.34
C SER A 449 -19.69 -11.94 3.09
N CYS A 450 -18.58 -11.22 2.86
CA CYS A 450 -17.90 -11.25 1.56
C CYS A 450 -16.52 -11.91 1.59
N ILE A 451 -15.87 -12.07 2.75
CA ILE A 451 -14.51 -12.59 2.81
C ILE A 451 -14.48 -13.99 3.39
N SER A 452 -13.89 -14.90 2.63
CA SER A 452 -13.66 -16.28 3.05
C SER A 452 -12.18 -16.65 2.93
N ILE A 453 -11.70 -17.46 3.87
CA ILE A 453 -10.36 -18.04 3.83
C ILE A 453 -10.45 -19.34 3.04
N ARG A 454 -9.64 -19.46 1.96
CA ARG A 454 -9.62 -20.65 1.09
C ARG A 454 -8.55 -21.66 1.46
N ASP A 455 -7.45 -21.19 2.07
CA ASP A 455 -6.31 -22.07 2.45
C ASP A 455 -5.56 -21.44 3.63
N GLN A 456 -4.87 -22.28 4.39
CA GLN A 456 -4.07 -21.89 5.55
C GLN A 456 -2.74 -22.63 5.53
N ILE A 457 -1.65 -21.94 5.82
CA ILE A 457 -0.30 -22.47 5.87
C ILE A 457 0.26 -22.28 7.27
N GLU A 458 0.48 -23.38 7.95
CA GLU A 458 1.06 -23.38 9.29
C GLU A 458 2.59 -23.23 9.25
N PRO A 459 3.19 -22.57 10.27
CA PRO A 459 4.64 -22.58 10.48
C PRO A 459 5.17 -24.01 10.61
N ASN A 460 6.26 -24.34 9.91
CA ASN A 460 6.92 -25.63 10.08
C ASN A 460 7.80 -25.60 11.35
N PRO A 461 7.47 -26.40 12.38
CA PRO A 461 8.20 -26.39 13.66
C PRO A 461 9.66 -26.85 13.51
N ASP A 462 9.96 -27.73 12.55
CA ASP A 462 11.30 -28.27 12.33
C ASP A 462 12.27 -27.22 11.74
N TRP A 463 11.72 -26.16 11.13
CA TRP A 463 12.50 -25.07 10.51
C TRP A 463 12.83 -23.93 11.48
N ARG A 464 12.14 -23.88 12.61
CA ARG A 464 12.21 -22.77 13.57
C ARG A 464 13.63 -22.44 13.98
N GLU A 465 14.41 -23.43 14.44
CA GLU A 465 15.77 -23.20 14.94
C GLU A 465 16.72 -22.68 13.85
N ALA A 466 16.59 -23.22 12.63
CA ALA A 466 17.39 -22.78 11.49
C ALA A 466 17.08 -21.31 11.13
N TYR A 467 15.80 -20.93 11.14
CA TYR A 467 15.38 -19.56 10.83
C TYR A 467 15.70 -18.56 11.94
N GLU A 468 15.66 -18.95 13.22
CA GLU A 468 16.15 -18.08 14.29
C GLU A 468 17.65 -17.76 14.13
N ARG A 469 18.48 -18.77 13.85
CA ARG A 469 19.91 -18.54 13.56
C ARG A 469 20.12 -17.72 12.28
N GLY A 470 19.33 -17.97 11.24
CA GLY A 470 19.35 -17.21 9.98
C GLY A 470 19.01 -15.75 10.18
N TYR A 471 17.96 -15.46 10.96
CA TYR A 471 17.54 -14.10 11.27
C TYR A 471 18.59 -13.30 12.03
N VAL A 472 19.27 -13.91 13.02
CA VAL A 472 20.38 -13.27 13.74
C VAL A 472 21.52 -12.91 12.77
N ARG A 473 21.88 -13.79 11.83
CA ARG A 473 22.87 -13.48 10.79
C ARG A 473 22.40 -12.37 9.85
N PHE A 474 21.17 -12.44 9.38
CA PHE A 474 20.58 -11.44 8.50
C PHE A 474 20.66 -10.03 9.10
N ARG A 475 20.26 -9.87 10.36
CA ARG A 475 20.31 -8.57 11.05
C ARG A 475 21.74 -8.02 11.25
N ALA A 476 22.73 -8.88 11.26
CA ALA A 476 24.13 -8.46 11.37
C ALA A 476 24.72 -7.97 10.03
N LEU A 477 24.08 -8.27 8.88
CA LEU A 477 24.65 -7.94 7.57
C LEU A 477 24.62 -6.43 7.29
N TYR A 478 23.48 -5.77 7.48
CA TYR A 478 23.40 -4.34 7.17
C TYR A 478 24.40 -3.47 7.93
N PRO A 479 24.56 -3.58 9.26
CA PRO A 479 25.56 -2.82 9.98
C PRO A 479 27.01 -3.13 9.55
N ALA A 480 27.25 -4.36 9.10
CA ALA A 480 28.58 -4.77 8.64
C ALA A 480 28.92 -4.25 7.23
N LEU A 481 27.90 -4.08 6.38
CA LEU A 481 28.05 -3.65 4.98
C LEU A 481 27.97 -2.12 4.82
N ARG A 482 27.24 -1.44 5.69
CA ARG A 482 27.02 0.01 5.61
C ARG A 482 28.29 0.85 5.41
N PRO A 483 29.44 0.57 6.07
CA PRO A 483 30.67 1.35 5.85
C PRO A 483 31.19 1.31 4.41
N PHE A 484 30.83 0.29 3.62
CA PHE A 484 31.22 0.19 2.21
C PHE A 484 30.27 0.97 1.27
N GLU A 485 29.07 1.29 1.76
CA GLU A 485 28.04 2.00 1.00
C GLU A 485 28.20 3.52 1.11
N ASP A 486 28.75 4.00 2.25
CA ASP A 486 29.01 5.42 2.50
C ASP A 486 30.21 5.98 1.68
N GLU A 487 31.01 5.11 1.01
CA GLU A 487 32.17 5.50 0.20
C GLU A 487 31.87 5.61 -1.31
N THR A 488 30.64 5.35 -1.75
CA THR A 488 30.21 5.39 -3.16
C THR A 488 29.16 6.47 -3.41
#